data_4b3430b353fb9b868ede7540a5cf116b
#
_entry.id   4b3430b353fb9b868ede7540a5cf116b
#
_cell.length_a   1.000
_cell.length_b   1.000
_cell.length_c   1.000
_cell.angle_alpha   90.00
_cell.angle_beta   90.00
_cell.angle_gamma   90.00
#
_symmetry.space_group_name_H-M   'P 1'
#
loop_
_entity.id
_entity.type
_entity.pdbx_description
1 polymer ?
#
loop_
_entity_poly.entity_id
_entity_poly.type
_entity_poly.pdbx_seq_one_letter_code
_entity_poly.pdbx_strand_id
1 'polypeptide(L)'
;MGTVGTHGINASLYPKLPYDPIRDFAPITLVAGVPNVLVMNPAKAKALGINSVADLIRYARANPGKLNMASSGNGTSIHLSGELFKAMTGSYMVHFPYRGSGPALLDLIGGTMDLMFDNLPSSLPQIKAGRLKAFAVTSAKRSAALPELPTLAEAGVPGYEASSWFGLLAPAGTPPDIVGRLQQESAKALASPALKERLLAQGAIPVGDTPAEFARHIAAETKKWAQVVKASGAKVD
;
A
#
# COMPACT_ATOMS: atom_id res chain seq x y z
N MET A 1 -6.92 -14.89 -5.10
CA MET A 1 -7.01 -13.53 -4.52
C MET A 1 -6.14 -12.60 -5.34
N GLY A 2 -6.67 -11.46 -5.78
CA GLY A 2 -5.94 -10.38 -6.43
C GLY A 2 -5.58 -9.26 -5.47
N THR A 3 -4.59 -8.47 -5.84
CA THR A 3 -4.10 -7.33 -5.06
C THR A 3 -3.94 -6.10 -5.96
N VAL A 4 -3.76 -4.94 -5.38
CA VAL A 4 -3.40 -3.73 -6.14
C VAL A 4 -2.16 -3.97 -7.03
N GLY A 5 -1.18 -4.75 -6.57
CA GLY A 5 -0.01 -5.11 -7.38
C GLY A 5 -0.39 -5.88 -8.63
N THR A 6 -1.12 -6.98 -8.48
CA THR A 6 -1.44 -7.89 -9.59
C THR A 6 -2.50 -7.34 -10.54
N HIS A 7 -3.46 -6.54 -10.08
CA HIS A 7 -4.61 -6.09 -10.87
C HIS A 7 -4.70 -4.55 -11.04
N GLY A 8 -3.81 -3.79 -10.44
CA GLY A 8 -3.74 -2.33 -10.61
C GLY A 8 -2.40 -1.87 -11.18
N ILE A 9 -1.28 -2.41 -10.70
CA ILE A 9 0.07 -1.92 -10.99
C ILE A 9 0.74 -2.66 -12.14
N ASN A 10 0.73 -4.01 -12.12
CA ASN A 10 1.54 -4.85 -13.00
C ASN A 10 1.31 -4.58 -14.48
N ALA A 11 0.09 -4.25 -14.91
CA ALA A 11 -0.23 -3.93 -16.29
C ALA A 11 0.58 -2.74 -16.85
N SER A 12 1.01 -1.83 -16.00
CA SER A 12 1.78 -0.65 -16.39
C SER A 12 3.28 -0.79 -16.10
N LEU A 13 3.66 -1.76 -15.27
CA LEU A 13 5.02 -1.93 -14.79
C LEU A 13 5.80 -2.97 -15.61
N TYR A 14 5.15 -4.07 -16.01
CA TYR A 14 5.78 -5.15 -16.76
C TYR A 14 5.61 -4.96 -18.26
N PRO A 15 6.69 -5.01 -19.06
CA PRO A 15 6.60 -4.91 -20.54
C PRO A 15 5.82 -6.07 -21.16
N LYS A 16 5.89 -7.26 -20.55
CA LYS A 16 5.15 -8.46 -20.94
C LYS A 16 4.55 -9.09 -19.70
N LEU A 17 3.25 -8.94 -19.53
CA LEU A 17 2.51 -9.61 -18.49
C LEU A 17 1.89 -10.90 -19.06
N PRO A 18 2.04 -12.08 -18.42
CA PRO A 18 1.53 -13.34 -18.95
C PRO A 18 0.01 -13.50 -18.78
N TYR A 19 -0.67 -12.48 -18.30
CA TYR A 19 -2.13 -12.42 -18.13
C TYR A 19 -2.65 -11.00 -18.34
N ASP A 20 -3.92 -10.88 -18.69
CA ASP A 20 -4.63 -9.60 -18.68
C ASP A 20 -5.42 -9.46 -17.36
N PRO A 21 -5.10 -8.47 -16.51
CA PRO A 21 -5.71 -8.35 -15.18
C PRO A 21 -7.20 -8.03 -15.20
N ILE A 22 -7.74 -7.67 -16.36
CA ILE A 22 -9.17 -7.37 -16.54
C ILE A 22 -9.88 -8.49 -17.30
N ARG A 23 -9.34 -8.93 -18.46
CA ARG A 23 -10.04 -9.88 -19.34
C ARG A 23 -9.97 -11.32 -18.87
N ASP A 24 -8.91 -11.72 -18.18
CA ASP A 24 -8.68 -13.12 -17.77
C ASP A 24 -9.36 -13.46 -16.44
N PHE A 25 -10.05 -12.50 -15.82
CA PHE A 25 -10.67 -12.66 -14.50
C PHE A 25 -12.09 -12.12 -14.44
N ALA A 26 -12.91 -12.76 -13.63
CA ALA A 26 -14.22 -12.28 -13.21
C ALA A 26 -14.13 -11.71 -11.78
N PRO A 27 -14.32 -10.40 -11.56
CA PRO A 27 -14.34 -9.80 -10.23
C PRO A 27 -15.47 -10.40 -9.38
N ILE A 28 -15.18 -10.73 -8.13
CA ILE A 28 -16.19 -11.20 -7.17
C ILE A 28 -16.49 -10.07 -6.17
N THR A 29 -15.50 -9.64 -5.41
CA THR A 29 -15.67 -8.56 -4.43
C THR A 29 -14.30 -8.03 -3.95
N LEU A 30 -14.24 -6.76 -3.64
CA LEU A 30 -13.17 -6.17 -2.88
C LEU A 30 -13.30 -6.62 -1.41
N VAL A 31 -12.32 -7.35 -0.92
CA VAL A 31 -12.33 -7.91 0.44
C VAL A 31 -11.99 -6.82 1.46
N ALA A 32 -10.86 -6.14 1.25
CA ALA A 32 -10.43 -5.08 2.16
C ALA A 32 -9.52 -4.05 1.48
N GLY A 33 -9.69 -2.80 1.86
CA GLY A 33 -8.71 -1.74 1.67
C GLY A 33 -7.70 -1.73 2.81
N VAL A 34 -6.43 -1.52 2.50
CA VAL A 34 -5.34 -1.52 3.47
C VAL A 34 -4.48 -0.28 3.25
N PRO A 35 -4.46 0.67 4.18
CA PRO A 35 -3.53 1.80 4.09
C PRO A 35 -2.08 1.31 4.24
N ASN A 36 -1.16 1.98 3.56
CA ASN A 36 0.22 1.88 3.94
C ASN A 36 0.52 2.92 5.04
N VAL A 37 1.62 2.75 5.73
CA VAL A 37 2.09 3.67 6.78
C VAL A 37 3.56 3.99 6.54
N LEU A 38 3.88 5.28 6.56
CA LEU A 38 5.27 5.74 6.53
C LEU A 38 5.90 5.51 7.90
N VAL A 39 6.87 4.62 7.94
CA VAL A 39 7.62 4.26 9.14
C VAL A 39 9.12 4.44 8.95
N MET A 40 9.81 4.77 10.02
CA MET A 40 11.27 4.84 10.08
C MET A 40 11.82 4.05 11.27
N ASN A 41 13.10 3.69 11.18
CA ASN A 41 13.86 3.27 12.35
C ASN A 41 13.95 4.45 13.34
N PRO A 42 13.57 4.26 14.63
CA PRO A 42 13.52 5.37 15.60
C PRO A 42 14.89 6.02 15.88
N ALA A 43 15.95 5.22 15.94
CA ALA A 43 17.30 5.73 16.18
C ALA A 43 17.80 6.56 14.99
N LYS A 44 17.52 6.12 13.76
CA LYS A 44 17.83 6.88 12.54
C LYS A 44 17.02 8.18 12.48
N ALA A 45 15.73 8.14 12.74
CA ALA A 45 14.89 9.33 12.77
C ALA A 45 15.42 10.37 13.77
N LYS A 46 15.80 9.91 14.98
CA LYS A 46 16.42 10.77 16.01
C LYS A 46 17.75 11.35 15.56
N ALA A 47 18.65 10.52 15.05
CA ALA A 47 19.99 10.94 14.62
C ALA A 47 19.96 11.98 13.47
N LEU A 48 18.96 11.88 12.60
CA LEU A 48 18.78 12.77 11.45
C LEU A 48 17.87 13.98 11.77
N GLY A 49 17.35 14.10 13.00
CA GLY A 49 16.44 15.17 13.41
C GLY A 49 15.08 15.13 12.72
N ILE A 50 14.64 13.94 12.25
CA ILE A 50 13.39 13.75 11.54
C ILE A 50 12.27 13.44 12.54
N ASN A 51 11.42 14.44 12.83
CA ASN A 51 10.34 14.33 13.78
C ASN A 51 8.95 14.40 13.14
N SER A 52 8.85 14.83 11.87
CA SER A 52 7.64 15.00 11.11
C SER A 52 7.85 14.62 9.64
N VAL A 53 6.76 14.51 8.88
CA VAL A 53 6.81 14.36 7.41
C VAL A 53 7.52 15.55 6.76
N ALA A 54 7.31 16.75 7.27
CA ALA A 54 7.98 17.97 6.77
C ALA A 54 9.50 17.91 6.98
N ASP A 55 9.96 17.37 8.12
CA ASP A 55 11.39 17.17 8.38
C ASP A 55 12.00 16.14 7.42
N LEU A 56 11.27 15.03 7.18
CA LEU A 56 11.69 14.00 6.21
C LEU A 56 11.85 14.61 4.82
N ILE A 57 10.85 15.37 4.34
CA ILE A 57 10.89 16.02 3.03
C ILE A 57 12.10 16.97 2.95
N ARG A 58 12.29 17.82 3.96
CA ARG A 58 13.42 18.75 4.02
C ARG A 58 14.75 18.02 3.98
N TYR A 59 14.91 16.97 4.81
CA TYR A 59 16.12 16.16 4.85
C TYR A 59 16.39 15.48 3.51
N ALA A 60 15.39 14.80 2.93
CA ALA A 60 15.56 14.05 1.68
C ALA A 60 15.86 14.95 0.48
N ARG A 61 15.33 16.19 0.45
CA ARG A 61 15.67 17.20 -0.57
C ARG A 61 17.09 17.74 -0.39
N ALA A 62 17.53 18.00 0.84
CA ALA A 62 18.85 18.51 1.12
C ALA A 62 19.94 17.44 0.96
N ASN A 63 19.58 16.17 1.06
CA ASN A 63 20.49 15.03 1.02
C ASN A 63 20.00 13.94 0.07
N PRO A 64 19.92 14.21 -1.25
CA PRO A 64 19.41 13.24 -2.22
C PRO A 64 20.22 11.95 -2.20
N GLY A 65 19.52 10.80 -2.15
CA GLY A 65 20.12 9.46 -2.15
C GLY A 65 20.77 9.02 -0.83
N LYS A 66 20.65 9.79 0.25
CA LYS A 66 21.21 9.42 1.56
C LYS A 66 20.26 8.58 2.42
N LEU A 67 18.98 8.47 2.04
CA LEU A 67 18.01 7.62 2.71
C LEU A 67 17.76 6.35 1.89
N ASN A 68 17.77 5.22 2.57
CA ASN A 68 17.50 3.89 2.05
C ASN A 68 16.06 3.51 2.36
N MET A 69 15.23 3.40 1.31
CA MET A 69 13.83 3.05 1.41
C MET A 69 13.64 1.57 1.09
N ALA A 70 13.17 0.78 2.05
CA ALA A 70 12.83 -0.62 1.84
C ALA A 70 11.45 -0.78 1.20
N SER A 71 11.24 -1.87 0.46
CA SER A 71 9.91 -2.32 0.04
C SER A 71 9.79 -3.85 0.06
N SER A 72 8.57 -4.35 -0.06
CA SER A 72 8.30 -5.79 -0.18
C SER A 72 8.56 -6.36 -1.60
N GLY A 73 9.18 -5.58 -2.47
CA GLY A 73 9.54 -5.95 -3.84
C GLY A 73 9.15 -4.89 -4.87
N ASN A 74 9.74 -4.99 -6.04
CA ASN A 74 9.44 -4.12 -7.16
C ASN A 74 7.95 -4.21 -7.55
N GLY A 75 7.31 -3.08 -7.80
CA GLY A 75 5.91 -3.01 -8.23
C GLY A 75 4.87 -3.26 -7.15
N THR A 76 5.28 -3.43 -5.91
CA THR A 76 4.31 -3.51 -4.80
C THR A 76 3.75 -2.12 -4.46
N SER A 77 2.59 -2.07 -3.78
CA SER A 77 2.05 -0.81 -3.26
C SER A 77 3.05 -0.09 -2.35
N ILE A 78 3.85 -0.84 -1.63
CA ILE A 78 4.89 -0.35 -0.72
C ILE A 78 5.97 0.42 -1.50
N HIS A 79 6.46 -0.18 -2.61
CA HIS A 79 7.40 0.49 -3.52
C HIS A 79 6.78 1.76 -4.11
N LEU A 80 5.61 1.62 -4.76
CA LEU A 80 5.01 2.73 -5.52
C LEU A 80 4.46 3.84 -4.61
N SER A 81 4.11 3.56 -3.36
CA SER A 81 3.82 4.62 -2.38
C SER A 81 5.05 5.51 -2.14
N GLY A 82 6.23 4.91 -2.01
CA GLY A 82 7.47 5.67 -1.88
C GLY A 82 7.81 6.44 -3.15
N GLU A 83 7.62 5.85 -4.32
CA GLU A 83 7.85 6.53 -5.60
C GLU A 83 6.91 7.72 -5.80
N LEU A 84 5.62 7.55 -5.49
CA LEU A 84 4.65 8.66 -5.50
C LEU A 84 5.08 9.77 -4.53
N PHE A 85 5.51 9.42 -3.32
CA PHE A 85 6.01 10.39 -2.34
C PHE A 85 7.22 11.17 -2.89
N LYS A 86 8.20 10.48 -3.48
CA LYS A 86 9.37 11.12 -4.11
C LYS A 86 8.94 12.09 -5.21
N ALA A 87 8.05 11.65 -6.11
CA ALA A 87 7.56 12.46 -7.22
C ALA A 87 6.80 13.72 -6.74
N MET A 88 5.90 13.58 -5.78
CA MET A 88 5.10 14.68 -5.27
C MET A 88 5.90 15.67 -4.41
N THR A 89 6.94 15.20 -3.75
CA THR A 89 7.76 16.04 -2.85
C THR A 89 9.04 16.54 -3.49
N GLY A 90 9.41 16.10 -4.70
CA GLY A 90 10.69 16.43 -5.32
C GLY A 90 11.89 15.95 -4.49
N SER A 91 11.74 14.84 -3.77
CA SER A 91 12.78 14.22 -2.97
C SER A 91 13.34 12.97 -3.66
N TYR A 92 14.53 12.52 -3.22
CA TYR A 92 15.12 11.30 -3.73
C TYR A 92 15.63 10.41 -2.59
N MET A 93 15.21 9.13 -2.63
CA MET A 93 15.62 8.08 -1.71
C MET A 93 15.97 6.83 -2.52
N VAL A 94 16.99 6.09 -2.12
CA VAL A 94 17.39 4.86 -2.81
C VAL A 94 16.44 3.74 -2.42
N HIS A 95 15.88 3.05 -3.40
CA HIS A 95 14.95 1.95 -3.17
C HIS A 95 15.68 0.60 -3.09
N PHE A 96 15.35 -0.19 -2.08
CA PHE A 96 15.84 -1.55 -1.84
C PHE A 96 14.66 -2.54 -1.79
N PRO A 97 14.48 -3.36 -2.84
CA PRO A 97 13.42 -4.37 -2.87
C PRO A 97 13.79 -5.62 -2.07
N TYR A 98 12.86 -6.10 -1.26
CA TYR A 98 12.95 -7.35 -0.52
C TYR A 98 11.93 -8.37 -1.04
N ARG A 99 12.07 -9.63 -0.64
CA ARG A 99 11.09 -10.70 -0.93
C ARG A 99 9.98 -10.72 0.13
N GLY A 100 9.22 -9.62 0.23
CA GLY A 100 8.12 -9.45 1.18
C GLY A 100 8.43 -8.47 2.32
N SER A 101 7.40 -8.07 3.08
CA SER A 101 7.54 -7.11 4.20
C SER A 101 8.33 -7.69 5.37
N GLY A 102 8.27 -9.00 5.62
CA GLY A 102 8.96 -9.61 6.77
C GLY A 102 10.46 -9.30 6.82
N PRO A 103 11.27 -9.73 5.82
CA PRO A 103 12.70 -9.41 5.79
C PRO A 103 12.99 -7.90 5.70
N ALA A 104 12.15 -7.12 4.99
CA ALA A 104 12.29 -5.67 4.92
C ALA A 104 12.14 -5.00 6.30
N LEU A 105 11.14 -5.44 7.10
CA LEU A 105 10.92 -4.94 8.46
C LEU A 105 12.04 -5.32 9.42
N LEU A 106 12.64 -6.50 9.28
CA LEU A 106 13.80 -6.89 10.11
C LEU A 106 14.97 -5.94 9.88
N ASP A 107 15.30 -5.62 8.64
CA ASP A 107 16.39 -4.70 8.31
C ASP A 107 16.05 -3.25 8.66
N LEU A 108 14.79 -2.86 8.57
CA LEU A 108 14.34 -1.55 9.03
C LEU A 108 14.45 -1.40 10.56
N ILE A 109 14.03 -2.41 11.32
CA ILE A 109 14.16 -2.44 12.78
C ILE A 109 15.64 -2.49 13.19
N GLY A 110 16.45 -3.27 12.47
CA GLY A 110 17.91 -3.37 12.69
C GLY A 110 18.69 -2.13 12.29
N GLY A 111 18.08 -1.17 11.60
CA GLY A 111 18.73 0.08 11.17
C GLY A 111 19.57 -0.05 9.90
N THR A 112 19.53 -1.17 9.18
CA THR A 112 20.12 -1.31 7.84
C THR A 112 19.38 -0.44 6.82
N MET A 113 18.06 -0.41 6.92
CA MET A 113 17.19 0.49 6.16
C MET A 113 16.75 1.67 7.02
N ASP A 114 16.39 2.79 6.40
CA ASP A 114 16.01 4.02 7.10
C ASP A 114 14.50 4.15 7.23
N LEU A 115 13.74 3.86 6.15
CA LEU A 115 12.29 4.04 6.09
C LEU A 115 11.61 3.03 5.16
N MET A 116 10.29 2.93 5.30
CA MET A 116 9.41 2.11 4.46
C MET A 116 7.99 2.67 4.45
N PHE A 117 7.27 2.51 3.35
CA PHE A 117 5.82 2.77 3.24
C PHE A 117 5.06 1.45 3.33
N ASP A 118 5.16 0.76 4.47
CA ASP A 118 4.68 -0.62 4.62
C ASP A 118 3.16 -0.71 4.77
N ASN A 119 2.58 -1.88 4.49
CA ASN A 119 1.18 -2.14 4.79
C ASN A 119 0.93 -2.06 6.30
N LEU A 120 -0.09 -1.31 6.71
CA LEU A 120 -0.35 -1.05 8.13
C LEU A 120 -0.46 -2.34 8.98
N PRO A 121 -1.15 -3.41 8.54
CA PRO A 121 -1.24 -4.64 9.33
C PRO A 121 0.11 -5.27 9.68
N SER A 122 1.11 -5.19 8.80
CA SER A 122 2.45 -5.75 9.06
C SER A 122 3.29 -4.87 9.99
N SER A 123 3.20 -3.55 9.87
CA SER A 123 3.95 -2.62 10.70
C SER A 123 3.29 -2.30 12.05
N LEU A 124 1.97 -2.45 12.18
CA LEU A 124 1.21 -2.07 13.37
C LEU A 124 1.74 -2.68 14.68
N PRO A 125 2.07 -3.98 14.76
CA PRO A 125 2.67 -4.57 15.96
C PRO A 125 4.02 -3.94 16.32
N GLN A 126 4.82 -3.56 15.32
CA GLN A 126 6.14 -2.95 15.52
C GLN A 126 6.02 -1.49 16.00
N ILE A 127 5.02 -0.78 15.47
CA ILE A 127 4.69 0.60 15.89
C ILE A 127 4.22 0.59 17.35
N LYS A 128 3.28 -0.27 17.69
CA LYS A 128 2.76 -0.42 19.07
C LYS A 128 3.85 -0.84 20.06
N ALA A 129 4.83 -1.62 19.62
CA ALA A 129 5.98 -2.02 20.44
C ALA A 129 7.11 -0.97 20.49
N GLY A 130 6.94 0.20 19.85
CA GLY A 130 7.95 1.26 19.79
C GLY A 130 9.19 0.92 18.98
N ARG A 131 9.19 -0.19 18.23
CA ARG A 131 10.31 -0.62 17.37
C ARG A 131 10.39 0.15 16.06
N LEU A 132 9.28 0.74 15.64
CA LEU A 132 9.20 1.64 14.49
C LEU A 132 8.50 2.94 14.88
N LYS A 133 8.99 4.06 14.36
CA LYS A 133 8.36 5.38 14.46
C LYS A 133 7.47 5.58 13.23
N ALA A 134 6.17 5.73 13.44
CA ALA A 134 5.22 6.06 12.39
C ALA A 134 5.07 7.57 12.25
N PHE A 135 4.85 8.05 11.01
CA PHE A 135 4.72 9.48 10.69
C PHE A 135 3.35 9.83 10.10
N ALA A 136 2.84 9.03 9.19
CA ALA A 136 1.56 9.25 8.53
C ALA A 136 1.05 7.97 7.84
N VAL A 137 -0.26 7.86 7.66
CA VAL A 137 -0.87 6.87 6.78
C VAL A 137 -0.98 7.41 5.36
N THR A 138 -0.99 6.50 4.38
CA THR A 138 -1.01 6.83 2.95
C THR A 138 -2.43 6.97 2.39
N SER A 139 -3.44 6.57 3.14
CA SER A 139 -4.85 6.65 2.76
C SER A 139 -5.39 8.08 2.81
N ALA A 140 -6.50 8.34 2.09
CA ALA A 140 -7.17 9.63 2.09
C ALA A 140 -7.80 10.01 3.46
N LYS A 141 -8.03 9.02 4.32
CA LYS A 141 -8.55 9.20 5.69
C LYS A 141 -7.64 8.52 6.69
N ARG A 142 -7.62 9.02 7.93
CA ARG A 142 -6.88 8.40 9.04
C ARG A 142 -7.37 6.98 9.30
N SER A 143 -6.46 6.12 9.77
CA SER A 143 -6.82 4.75 10.15
C SER A 143 -7.41 4.70 11.55
N ALA A 144 -8.50 3.96 11.73
CA ALA A 144 -9.08 3.71 13.05
C ALA A 144 -8.13 2.93 13.99
N ALA A 145 -7.15 2.20 13.44
CA ALA A 145 -6.16 1.49 14.24
C ALA A 145 -5.07 2.42 14.82
N LEU A 146 -4.89 3.63 14.26
CA LEU A 146 -3.95 4.68 14.68
C LEU A 146 -4.60 6.06 14.43
N PRO A 147 -5.65 6.43 15.16
CA PRO A 147 -6.43 7.64 14.89
C PRO A 147 -5.65 8.94 15.13
N GLU A 148 -4.61 8.88 15.96
CA GLU A 148 -3.70 9.99 16.22
C GLU A 148 -2.76 10.28 15.04
N LEU A 149 -2.51 9.28 14.17
CA LEU A 149 -1.59 9.43 13.06
C LEU A 149 -2.27 10.17 11.89
N PRO A 150 -1.69 11.27 11.39
CA PRO A 150 -2.25 11.99 10.26
C PRO A 150 -2.15 11.19 8.96
N THR A 151 -2.88 11.61 7.94
CA THR A 151 -2.62 11.19 6.56
C THR A 151 -1.41 11.98 6.00
N LEU A 152 -0.77 11.48 4.94
CA LEU A 152 0.29 12.22 4.26
C LEU A 152 -0.23 13.54 3.67
N ALA A 153 -1.49 13.57 3.22
CA ALA A 153 -2.13 14.78 2.75
C ALA A 153 -2.23 15.85 3.86
N GLU A 154 -2.66 15.46 5.06
CA GLU A 154 -2.71 16.34 6.24
C GLU A 154 -1.31 16.75 6.72
N ALA A 155 -0.32 15.87 6.54
CA ALA A 155 1.06 16.08 7.00
C ALA A 155 1.95 16.89 6.03
N GLY A 156 1.35 17.49 4.98
CA GLY A 156 2.04 18.42 4.10
C GLY A 156 2.32 17.91 2.68
N VAL A 157 1.66 16.83 2.25
CA VAL A 157 1.70 16.33 0.86
C VAL A 157 0.28 16.35 0.29
N PRO A 158 -0.29 17.52 -0.04
CA PRO A 158 -1.68 17.65 -0.44
C PRO A 158 -1.99 16.82 -1.69
N GLY A 159 -3.12 16.10 -1.68
CA GLY A 159 -3.53 15.22 -2.77
C GLY A 159 -2.84 13.84 -2.79
N TYR A 160 -1.97 13.55 -1.83
CA TYR A 160 -1.38 12.23 -1.72
C TYR A 160 -2.41 11.19 -1.29
N GLU A 161 -2.52 10.13 -2.05
CA GLU A 161 -3.31 8.94 -1.71
C GLU A 161 -2.73 7.71 -2.41
N ALA A 162 -2.33 6.70 -1.63
CA ALA A 162 -1.81 5.42 -2.11
C ALA A 162 -2.20 4.32 -1.13
N SER A 163 -3.26 3.60 -1.41
CA SER A 163 -3.72 2.49 -0.59
C SER A 163 -3.48 1.16 -1.29
N SER A 164 -3.22 0.13 -0.51
CA SER A 164 -3.27 -1.24 -0.97
C SER A 164 -4.71 -1.78 -0.87
N TRP A 165 -5.01 -2.82 -1.63
CA TRP A 165 -6.28 -3.53 -1.53
C TRP A 165 -6.12 -5.01 -1.91
N PHE A 166 -7.07 -5.81 -1.42
CA PHE A 166 -7.16 -7.24 -1.65
C PHE A 166 -8.58 -7.59 -2.06
N GLY A 167 -8.74 -8.37 -3.13
CA GLY A 167 -10.04 -8.76 -3.65
C GLY A 167 -10.08 -10.21 -4.09
N LEU A 168 -11.29 -10.76 -4.16
CA LEU A 168 -11.54 -12.06 -4.71
C LEU A 168 -11.89 -11.94 -6.20
N LEU A 169 -11.25 -12.79 -7.00
CA LEU A 169 -11.54 -12.94 -8.42
C LEU A 169 -11.63 -14.42 -8.75
N ALA A 170 -12.42 -14.72 -9.75
CA ALA A 170 -12.49 -16.03 -10.39
C ALA A 170 -11.83 -15.96 -11.78
N PRO A 171 -11.50 -17.08 -12.43
CA PRO A 171 -11.13 -17.10 -13.85
C PRO A 171 -12.23 -16.52 -14.72
N ALA A 172 -11.88 -15.89 -15.83
CA ALA A 172 -12.87 -15.49 -16.84
C ALA A 172 -13.69 -16.68 -17.30
N GLY A 173 -14.98 -16.46 -17.59
CA GLY A 173 -15.91 -17.52 -17.96
C GLY A 173 -16.51 -18.31 -16.80
N THR A 174 -16.18 -18.00 -15.55
CA THR A 174 -16.91 -18.54 -14.39
C THR A 174 -18.40 -18.14 -14.48
N PRO A 175 -19.34 -19.10 -14.34
CA PRO A 175 -20.77 -18.82 -14.43
C PRO A 175 -21.21 -17.69 -13.50
N PRO A 176 -22.08 -16.77 -13.96
CA PRO A 176 -22.50 -15.60 -13.17
C PRO A 176 -23.18 -15.94 -11.84
N ASP A 177 -23.93 -17.04 -11.78
CA ASP A 177 -24.58 -17.55 -10.58
C ASP A 177 -23.55 -17.97 -9.51
N ILE A 178 -22.43 -18.59 -9.93
CA ILE A 178 -21.31 -18.93 -9.04
C ILE A 178 -20.62 -17.67 -8.53
N VAL A 179 -20.34 -16.71 -9.42
CA VAL A 179 -19.74 -15.41 -9.03
C VAL A 179 -20.65 -14.69 -8.03
N GLY A 180 -21.95 -14.63 -8.31
CA GLY A 180 -22.94 -14.01 -7.44
C GLY A 180 -23.03 -14.68 -6.07
N ARG A 181 -23.02 -16.01 -6.02
CA ARG A 181 -23.04 -16.75 -4.75
C ARG A 181 -21.77 -16.53 -3.93
N LEU A 182 -20.59 -16.58 -4.56
CA LEU A 182 -19.32 -16.29 -3.89
C LEU A 182 -19.28 -14.87 -3.34
N GLN A 183 -19.81 -13.89 -4.08
CA GLN A 183 -19.91 -12.51 -3.60
C GLN A 183 -20.82 -12.41 -2.38
N GLN A 184 -22.03 -12.98 -2.42
CA GLN A 184 -22.98 -12.92 -1.31
C GLN A 184 -22.41 -13.52 -0.03
N GLU A 185 -21.81 -14.72 -0.11
CA GLU A 185 -21.22 -15.37 1.05
C GLU A 185 -19.98 -14.61 1.58
N SER A 186 -19.18 -14.03 0.68
CA SER A 186 -18.04 -13.18 1.07
C SER A 186 -18.51 -11.89 1.75
N ALA A 187 -19.49 -11.19 1.21
CA ALA A 187 -20.05 -9.99 1.81
C ALA A 187 -20.67 -10.26 3.18
N LYS A 188 -21.42 -11.37 3.31
CA LYS A 188 -21.98 -11.83 4.58
C LYS A 188 -20.90 -12.11 5.63
N ALA A 189 -19.82 -12.79 5.22
CA ALA A 189 -18.68 -13.06 6.12
C ALA A 189 -18.00 -11.75 6.57
N LEU A 190 -17.75 -10.83 5.65
CA LEU A 190 -17.12 -9.52 5.93
C LEU A 190 -17.99 -8.62 6.81
N ALA A 191 -19.32 -8.75 6.72
CA ALA A 191 -20.27 -8.03 7.55
C ALA A 191 -20.37 -8.60 8.98
N SER A 192 -19.84 -9.81 9.24
CA SER A 192 -19.89 -10.39 10.58
C SER A 192 -19.10 -9.55 11.59
N PRO A 193 -19.66 -9.27 12.79
CA PRO A 193 -19.02 -8.41 13.78
C PRO A 193 -17.59 -8.86 14.13
N ALA A 194 -17.39 -10.16 14.35
CA ALA A 194 -16.09 -10.72 14.73
C ALA A 194 -15.00 -10.52 13.65
N LEU A 195 -15.33 -10.74 12.37
CA LEU A 195 -14.36 -10.55 11.28
C LEU A 195 -14.11 -9.06 11.04
N LYS A 196 -15.16 -8.25 11.07
CA LYS A 196 -15.06 -6.79 10.91
C LYS A 196 -14.17 -6.17 11.99
N GLU A 197 -14.40 -6.51 13.25
CA GLU A 197 -13.58 -6.03 14.37
C GLU A 197 -12.11 -6.45 14.21
N ARG A 198 -11.86 -7.72 13.88
CA ARG A 198 -10.51 -8.25 13.66
C ARG A 198 -9.76 -7.54 12.54
N LEU A 199 -10.43 -7.26 11.41
CA LEU A 199 -9.83 -6.52 10.29
C LEU A 199 -9.53 -5.06 10.68
N LEU A 200 -10.48 -4.38 11.29
CA LEU A 200 -10.31 -2.99 11.74
C LEU A 200 -9.20 -2.86 12.79
N ALA A 201 -9.09 -3.82 13.73
CA ALA A 201 -8.01 -3.84 14.72
C ALA A 201 -6.61 -3.97 14.09
N GLN A 202 -6.52 -4.53 12.89
CA GLN A 202 -5.30 -4.63 12.09
C GLN A 202 -5.11 -3.42 11.14
N GLY A 203 -6.04 -2.48 11.11
CA GLY A 203 -6.02 -1.33 10.22
C GLY A 203 -6.50 -1.63 8.78
N ALA A 204 -7.07 -2.83 8.54
CA ALA A 204 -7.70 -3.18 7.28
C ALA A 204 -9.19 -2.79 7.32
N ILE A 205 -9.70 -2.21 6.23
CA ILE A 205 -11.09 -1.75 6.11
C ILE A 205 -11.86 -2.77 5.27
N PRO A 206 -12.74 -3.60 5.88
CA PRO A 206 -13.55 -4.54 5.12
C PRO A 206 -14.52 -3.80 4.19
N VAL A 207 -14.75 -4.35 2.99
CA VAL A 207 -15.61 -3.73 1.96
C VAL A 207 -16.78 -4.65 1.63
N GLY A 208 -16.61 -5.69 0.82
CA GLY A 208 -17.69 -6.62 0.43
C GLY A 208 -18.64 -6.04 -0.61
N ASP A 209 -18.11 -5.26 -1.56
CA ASP A 209 -18.84 -4.63 -2.66
C ASP A 209 -19.35 -5.66 -3.71
N THR A 210 -20.12 -5.17 -4.66
CA THR A 210 -20.62 -5.96 -5.79
C THR A 210 -19.52 -6.21 -6.84
N PRO A 211 -19.66 -7.26 -7.69
CA PRO A 211 -18.72 -7.50 -8.79
C PRO A 211 -18.54 -6.31 -9.72
N ALA A 212 -19.61 -5.57 -9.99
CA ALA A 212 -19.58 -4.39 -10.85
C ALA A 212 -18.85 -3.21 -10.20
N GLU A 213 -18.98 -3.01 -8.88
CA GLU A 213 -18.25 -2.00 -8.14
C GLU A 213 -16.76 -2.33 -8.07
N PHE A 214 -16.42 -3.59 -7.79
CA PHE A 214 -15.04 -4.04 -7.77
C PHE A 214 -14.39 -3.94 -9.15
N ALA A 215 -15.10 -4.26 -10.25
CA ALA A 215 -14.60 -4.05 -11.60
C ALA A 215 -14.26 -2.57 -11.88
N ARG A 216 -15.16 -1.66 -11.46
CA ARG A 216 -14.90 -0.20 -11.58
C ARG A 216 -13.69 0.24 -10.75
N HIS A 217 -13.55 -0.33 -9.54
CA HIS A 217 -12.40 -0.07 -8.68
C HIS A 217 -11.09 -0.50 -9.34
N ILE A 218 -11.01 -1.73 -9.89
CA ILE A 218 -9.83 -2.23 -10.61
C ILE A 218 -9.48 -1.30 -11.78
N ALA A 219 -10.45 -0.90 -12.59
CA ALA A 219 -10.22 -0.02 -13.73
C ALA A 219 -9.69 1.37 -13.32
N ALA A 220 -10.23 1.95 -12.24
CA ALA A 220 -9.78 3.22 -11.69
C ALA A 220 -8.35 3.11 -11.14
N GLU A 221 -8.06 2.06 -10.38
CA GLU A 221 -6.73 1.80 -9.83
C GLU A 221 -5.69 1.56 -10.94
N THR A 222 -6.01 0.79 -11.97
CA THR A 222 -5.12 0.58 -13.13
C THR A 222 -4.74 1.91 -13.78
N LYS A 223 -5.72 2.80 -13.98
CA LYS A 223 -5.47 4.13 -14.55
C LYS A 223 -4.61 5.00 -13.64
N LYS A 224 -4.89 5.01 -12.35
CA LYS A 224 -4.14 5.77 -11.33
C LYS A 224 -2.68 5.31 -11.29
N TRP A 225 -2.45 4.01 -11.13
CA TRP A 225 -1.11 3.47 -11.00
C TRP A 225 -0.29 3.56 -12.28
N ALA A 226 -0.93 3.53 -13.47
CA ALA A 226 -0.24 3.83 -14.73
C ALA A 226 0.41 5.23 -14.72
N GLN A 227 -0.28 6.22 -14.15
CA GLN A 227 0.28 7.58 -14.01
C GLN A 227 1.46 7.60 -13.02
N VAL A 228 1.34 6.88 -11.90
CA VAL A 228 2.41 6.81 -10.89
C VAL A 228 3.64 6.09 -11.44
N VAL A 229 3.48 4.95 -12.12
CA VAL A 229 4.57 4.21 -12.76
C VAL A 229 5.28 5.09 -13.79
N LYS A 230 4.51 5.78 -14.64
CA LYS A 230 5.08 6.71 -15.63
C LYS A 230 5.85 7.86 -14.99
N ALA A 231 5.28 8.49 -13.96
CA ALA A 231 5.88 9.65 -13.29
C ALA A 231 7.14 9.27 -12.48
N SER A 232 7.16 8.10 -11.86
CA SER A 232 8.28 7.63 -11.06
C SER A 232 9.42 7.03 -11.88
N GLY A 233 9.14 6.64 -13.14
CA GLY A 233 10.10 5.87 -13.95
C GLY A 233 10.37 4.46 -13.40
N ALA A 234 9.52 3.96 -12.49
CA ALA A 234 9.67 2.63 -11.91
C ALA A 234 9.66 1.55 -13.02
N LYS A 235 10.61 0.64 -12.95
CA LYS A 235 10.77 -0.49 -13.88
C LYS A 235 11.01 -1.76 -13.10
N VAL A 236 10.67 -2.89 -13.71
CA VAL A 236 11.14 -4.22 -13.28
C VAL A 236 12.12 -4.70 -14.33
N ASP A 237 13.26 -5.20 -13.85
CA ASP A 237 14.30 -5.80 -14.70
C ASP A 237 13.87 -7.18 -15.17
#